data_0a1eabaa0cca0663ee5cae6703420c1e
#
_entry.id   0a1eabaa0cca0663ee5cae6703420c1e
#
_cell.length_a   1.000
_cell.length_b   1.000
_cell.length_c   1.000
_cell.angle_alpha   90.00
_cell.angle_beta   90.00
_cell.angle_gamma   90.00
#
_symmetry.space_group_name_H-M   'P 1'
#
loop_
_entity.id
_entity.type
_entity.pdbx_description
1 polymer ?
#
loop_
_entity_poly.entity_id
_entity_poly.type
_entity_poly.pdbx_seq_one_letter_code
_entity_poly.pdbx_strand_id
1 'polypeptide(L)'
;ASGIIIETGKKVRTLKTGDRVCMEPGIPNFMSSQTLEGMYNLDPDVAFWATPPIHGCARESVVHPAALTFKLPDNVSFDEGALVEPTAIGVYASKKAKIEPGDIAIVTGAGTIGIVTALAALAAGCSTAILVDIKQTKLDFITNQYGKSGRIICVNTAKTSVQDILKKYK
;
A
#
# COMPACT_ATOMS: atom_id res chain seq x y z
N ALA A 1 6.23 -8.46 -1.55
CA ALA A 1 6.49 -9.87 -1.18
C ALA A 1 7.00 -9.97 0.24
N SER A 2 6.86 -11.16 0.84
CA SER A 2 7.37 -11.50 2.16
C SER A 2 8.06 -12.86 2.13
N GLY A 3 8.91 -13.14 3.11
CA GLY A 3 9.66 -14.39 3.17
C GLY A 3 10.61 -14.48 4.37
N ILE A 4 11.52 -15.44 4.30
CA ILE A 4 12.54 -15.67 5.33
C ILE A 4 13.92 -15.47 4.72
N ILE A 5 14.80 -14.80 5.44
CA ILE A 5 16.20 -14.64 5.02
C ILE A 5 16.93 -15.98 5.16
N ILE A 6 17.45 -16.48 4.07
CA ILE A 6 18.24 -17.71 4.04
C ILE A 6 19.75 -17.45 4.13
N GLU A 7 20.20 -16.29 3.65
CA GLU A 7 21.60 -15.89 3.68
C GLU A 7 21.73 -14.37 3.71
N THR A 8 22.80 -13.84 4.31
CA THR A 8 23.10 -12.40 4.30
C THR A 8 24.52 -12.13 3.80
N GLY A 9 24.68 -11.02 3.08
CA GLY A 9 26.00 -10.54 2.68
C GLY A 9 26.86 -10.17 3.90
N LYS A 10 28.17 -10.34 3.79
CA LYS A 10 29.14 -10.14 4.89
C LYS A 10 29.11 -8.76 5.55
N LYS A 11 28.60 -7.74 4.85
CA LYS A 11 28.49 -6.35 5.35
C LYS A 11 27.14 -6.03 6.00
N VAL A 12 26.14 -6.90 5.90
CA VAL A 12 24.81 -6.70 6.51
C VAL A 12 24.91 -6.82 8.02
N ARG A 13 24.35 -5.86 8.76
CA ARG A 13 24.36 -5.81 10.23
C ARG A 13 22.97 -5.75 10.86
N THR A 14 21.97 -5.36 10.08
CA THR A 14 20.59 -5.13 10.54
C THR A 14 19.70 -6.35 10.42
N LEU A 15 20.10 -7.33 9.59
CA LEU A 15 19.34 -8.51 9.25
C LEU A 15 20.21 -9.76 9.42
N LYS A 16 19.58 -10.90 9.72
CA LYS A 16 20.23 -12.20 9.86
C LYS A 16 19.41 -13.33 9.24
N THR A 17 20.04 -14.45 8.95
CA THR A 17 19.36 -15.69 8.54
C THR A 17 18.28 -16.07 9.56
N GLY A 18 17.10 -16.44 9.07
CA GLY A 18 15.90 -16.75 9.84
C GLY A 18 14.98 -15.56 10.11
N ASP A 19 15.41 -14.31 9.85
CA ASP A 19 14.53 -13.15 10.00
C ASP A 19 13.36 -13.25 8.99
N ARG A 20 12.15 -13.01 9.49
CA ARG A 20 10.92 -12.87 8.69
C ARG A 20 10.87 -11.43 8.16
N VAL A 21 10.67 -11.27 6.87
CA VAL A 21 10.82 -9.96 6.22
C VAL A 21 9.77 -9.72 5.14
N CYS A 22 9.54 -8.44 4.83
CA CYS A 22 8.95 -7.98 3.58
C CYS A 22 9.93 -7.07 2.84
N MET A 23 9.67 -6.83 1.55
CA MET A 23 10.59 -6.12 0.67
C MET A 23 9.89 -4.99 -0.07
N GLU A 24 10.58 -3.87 -0.19
CA GLU A 24 10.19 -2.80 -1.10
C GLU A 24 10.68 -3.11 -2.52
N PRO A 25 9.80 -3.13 -3.56
CA PRO A 25 10.16 -3.64 -4.88
C PRO A 25 11.01 -2.71 -5.73
N GLY A 26 11.04 -1.42 -5.41
CA GLY A 26 11.81 -0.41 -6.14
C GLY A 26 13.24 -0.28 -5.59
N ILE A 27 14.24 -0.63 -6.41
CA ILE A 27 15.66 -0.47 -6.06
C ILE A 27 16.16 0.79 -6.78
N PRO A 28 16.37 1.91 -6.07
CA PRO A 28 16.80 3.16 -6.68
C PRO A 28 18.31 3.14 -6.96
N ASN A 29 18.73 4.04 -7.84
CA ASN A 29 20.13 4.44 -7.90
C ASN A 29 20.43 5.31 -6.65
N PHE A 30 21.20 4.75 -5.71
CA PHE A 30 21.54 5.41 -4.44
C PHE A 30 22.35 6.70 -4.59
N MET A 31 22.84 6.99 -5.80
CA MET A 31 23.63 8.21 -6.11
C MET A 31 22.85 9.21 -6.96
N SER A 32 21.61 8.96 -7.32
CA SER A 32 20.77 9.92 -8.05
C SER A 32 20.42 11.13 -7.17
N SER A 33 20.20 12.28 -7.79
CA SER A 33 19.81 13.51 -7.07
C SER A 33 18.52 13.30 -6.27
N GLN A 34 17.53 12.64 -6.86
CA GLN A 34 16.25 12.34 -6.22
C GLN A 34 16.44 11.48 -4.96
N THR A 35 17.30 10.47 -5.04
CA THR A 35 17.59 9.60 -3.89
C THR A 35 18.33 10.35 -2.80
N LEU A 36 19.32 11.17 -3.15
CA LEU A 36 20.08 11.98 -2.20
C LEU A 36 19.22 13.07 -1.53
N GLU A 37 18.18 13.54 -2.20
CA GLU A 37 17.18 14.47 -1.65
C GLU A 37 16.07 13.74 -0.81
N GLY A 38 16.15 12.43 -0.66
CA GLY A 38 15.17 11.63 0.09
C GLY A 38 13.91 11.27 -0.69
N MET A 39 13.89 11.51 -1.99
CA MET A 39 12.79 11.21 -2.90
C MET A 39 13.11 9.99 -3.79
N TYR A 40 13.69 8.95 -3.22
CA TYR A 40 14.19 7.77 -3.95
C TYR A 40 13.12 7.06 -4.79
N ASN A 41 11.85 7.18 -4.42
CA ASN A 41 10.72 6.67 -5.19
C ASN A 41 10.47 7.42 -6.51
N LEU A 42 11.11 8.58 -6.69
CA LEU A 42 11.07 9.39 -7.91
C LEU A 42 12.36 9.26 -8.74
N ASP A 43 13.25 8.34 -8.38
CA ASP A 43 14.46 8.08 -9.14
C ASP A 43 14.12 7.59 -10.56
N PRO A 44 14.60 8.26 -11.62
CA PRO A 44 14.30 7.87 -13.00
C PRO A 44 14.91 6.52 -13.41
N ASP A 45 15.95 6.08 -12.69
CA ASP A 45 16.68 4.83 -12.97
C ASP A 45 16.26 3.68 -12.03
N VAL A 46 15.15 3.82 -11.31
CA VAL A 46 14.69 2.79 -10.38
C VAL A 46 14.47 1.44 -11.08
N ALA A 47 15.13 0.40 -10.57
CA ALA A 47 14.89 -0.97 -10.99
C ALA A 47 13.69 -1.53 -10.22
N PHE A 48 12.50 -1.46 -10.81
CA PHE A 48 11.27 -1.89 -10.14
C PHE A 48 10.92 -3.33 -10.52
N TRP A 49 10.80 -4.21 -9.52
CA TRP A 49 10.49 -5.62 -9.73
C TRP A 49 9.14 -5.81 -10.43
N ALA A 50 9.09 -6.80 -11.33
CA ALA A 50 7.95 -7.11 -12.18
C ALA A 50 7.56 -5.98 -13.18
N THR A 51 8.44 -5.01 -13.39
CA THR A 51 8.31 -3.99 -14.44
C THR A 51 9.36 -4.25 -15.50
N PRO A 52 9.01 -4.72 -16.71
CA PRO A 52 9.99 -5.07 -17.74
C PRO A 52 10.98 -3.93 -18.03
N PRO A 53 12.28 -4.27 -18.19
CA PRO A 53 12.86 -5.60 -18.33
C PRO A 53 13.20 -6.32 -17.01
N ILE A 54 12.84 -5.75 -15.85
CA ILE A 54 13.17 -6.31 -14.53
C ILE A 54 12.18 -7.42 -14.16
N HIS A 55 12.73 -8.59 -13.82
CA HIS A 55 11.92 -9.71 -13.38
C HIS A 55 11.33 -9.50 -11.97
N GLY A 56 10.20 -10.13 -11.71
CA GLY A 56 9.54 -10.10 -10.37
C GLY A 56 10.13 -11.13 -9.39
N CYS A 57 9.53 -11.17 -8.21
CA CYS A 57 9.92 -12.03 -7.09
C CYS A 57 9.09 -13.32 -6.95
N ALA A 58 8.26 -13.69 -7.95
CA ALA A 58 7.53 -14.97 -7.96
C ALA A 58 8.48 -16.13 -8.27
N ARG A 59 9.39 -16.42 -7.34
CA ARG A 59 10.43 -17.48 -7.41
C ARG A 59 10.79 -17.93 -5.99
N GLU A 60 11.48 -19.07 -5.88
CA GLU A 60 11.84 -19.64 -4.58
C GLU A 60 12.76 -18.75 -3.75
N SER A 61 13.74 -18.10 -4.41
CA SER A 61 14.69 -17.22 -3.73
C SER A 61 15.02 -15.99 -4.56
N VAL A 62 15.30 -14.89 -3.89
CA VAL A 62 15.70 -13.63 -4.49
C VAL A 62 16.84 -13.00 -3.71
N VAL A 63 17.65 -12.19 -4.40
CA VAL A 63 18.66 -11.33 -3.77
C VAL A 63 18.09 -9.91 -3.74
N HIS A 64 18.15 -9.27 -2.57
CA HIS A 64 17.58 -7.93 -2.39
C HIS A 64 18.45 -7.07 -1.47
N PRO A 65 18.54 -5.74 -1.68
CA PRO A 65 19.27 -4.86 -0.79
C PRO A 65 18.71 -4.87 0.64
N ALA A 66 19.59 -5.02 1.62
CA ALA A 66 19.18 -5.01 3.03
C ALA A 66 18.52 -3.70 3.46
N ALA A 67 18.88 -2.57 2.83
CA ALA A 67 18.28 -1.26 3.09
C ALA A 67 16.79 -1.18 2.70
N LEU A 68 16.33 -2.05 1.79
CA LEU A 68 14.95 -2.12 1.28
C LEU A 68 14.24 -3.39 1.75
N THR A 69 14.77 -4.04 2.79
CA THR A 69 14.24 -5.27 3.38
C THR A 69 13.90 -5.01 4.85
N PHE A 70 12.66 -5.23 5.24
CA PHE A 70 12.11 -4.84 6.54
C PHE A 70 11.67 -6.06 7.33
N LYS A 71 12.03 -6.13 8.62
CA LYS A 71 11.58 -7.19 9.52
C LYS A 71 10.09 -7.12 9.75
N LEU A 72 9.43 -8.27 9.69
CA LEU A 72 8.04 -8.42 10.12
C LEU A 72 7.99 -8.65 11.63
N PRO A 73 7.07 -8.01 12.35
CA PRO A 73 6.74 -8.39 13.72
C PRO A 73 6.28 -9.85 13.80
N ASP A 74 6.49 -10.50 14.95
CA ASP A 74 6.18 -11.93 15.11
C ASP A 74 4.69 -12.25 14.94
N ASN A 75 3.81 -11.31 15.28
CA ASN A 75 2.36 -11.43 15.15
C ASN A 75 1.81 -11.12 13.75
N VAL A 76 2.66 -10.77 12.78
CA VAL A 76 2.27 -10.50 11.38
C VAL A 76 2.55 -11.73 10.54
N SER A 77 1.54 -12.26 9.85
CA SER A 77 1.68 -13.39 8.93
C SER A 77 2.46 -13.01 7.66
N PHE A 78 2.89 -13.99 6.86
CA PHE A 78 3.51 -13.69 5.57
C PHE A 78 2.52 -13.09 4.57
N ASP A 79 1.24 -13.47 4.62
CA ASP A 79 0.20 -12.89 3.76
C ASP A 79 0.01 -11.39 4.09
N GLU A 80 -0.08 -11.04 5.37
CA GLU A 80 -0.10 -9.65 5.83
C GLU A 80 1.20 -8.91 5.47
N GLY A 81 2.35 -9.57 5.64
CA GLY A 81 3.65 -9.05 5.23
C GLY A 81 3.74 -8.75 3.72
N ALA A 82 3.10 -9.57 2.89
CA ALA A 82 3.02 -9.31 1.45
C ALA A 82 2.13 -8.11 1.11
N LEU A 83 1.15 -7.80 1.96
CA LEU A 83 0.27 -6.63 1.80
C LEU A 83 0.90 -5.31 2.28
N VAL A 84 2.04 -5.33 2.95
CA VAL A 84 2.73 -4.09 3.39
C VAL A 84 3.02 -3.16 2.23
N GLU A 85 3.49 -3.70 1.10
CA GLU A 85 3.79 -2.89 -0.08
C GLU A 85 2.55 -2.17 -0.64
N PRO A 86 1.44 -2.86 -1.02
CA PRO A 86 0.25 -2.15 -1.48
C PRO A 86 -0.36 -1.23 -0.41
N THR A 87 -0.23 -1.57 0.88
CA THR A 87 -0.70 -0.71 1.98
C THR A 87 0.11 0.59 2.07
N ALA A 88 1.42 0.55 1.79
CA ALA A 88 2.26 1.73 1.75
C ALA A 88 1.78 2.76 0.69
N ILE A 89 1.20 2.31 -0.42
CA ILE A 89 0.57 3.19 -1.42
C ILE A 89 -0.61 3.94 -0.79
N GLY A 90 -1.47 3.24 -0.04
CA GLY A 90 -2.60 3.86 0.68
C GLY A 90 -2.15 4.87 1.72
N VAL A 91 -1.12 4.54 2.50
CA VAL A 91 -0.51 5.45 3.49
C VAL A 91 0.06 6.69 2.82
N TYR A 92 0.79 6.52 1.72
CA TYR A 92 1.36 7.64 0.97
C TYR A 92 0.27 8.52 0.35
N ALA A 93 -0.78 7.94 -0.22
CA ALA A 93 -1.93 8.67 -0.75
C ALA A 93 -2.61 9.52 0.35
N SER A 94 -2.83 8.95 1.53
CA SER A 94 -3.40 9.64 2.69
C SER A 94 -2.52 10.82 3.15
N LYS A 95 -1.19 10.62 3.20
CA LYS A 95 -0.22 11.67 3.50
C LYS A 95 -0.26 12.79 2.45
N LYS A 96 -0.33 12.46 1.16
CA LYS A 96 -0.41 13.43 0.06
C LYS A 96 -1.72 14.22 0.07
N ALA A 97 -2.82 13.57 0.44
CA ALA A 97 -4.11 14.22 0.62
C ALA A 97 -4.17 15.14 1.86
N LYS A 98 -3.12 15.11 2.71
CA LYS A 98 -3.05 15.89 3.97
C LYS A 98 -4.27 15.66 4.85
N ILE A 99 -4.65 14.40 5.04
CA ILE A 99 -5.82 14.02 5.83
C ILE A 99 -5.66 14.51 7.27
N GLU A 100 -6.71 15.14 7.77
CA GLU A 100 -6.84 15.63 9.14
C GLU A 100 -7.96 14.89 9.90
N PRO A 101 -7.91 14.89 11.24
CA PRO A 101 -8.96 14.28 12.06
C PRO A 101 -10.35 14.86 11.75
N GLY A 102 -11.30 13.97 11.44
CA GLY A 102 -12.68 14.34 11.14
C GLY A 102 -12.98 14.45 9.63
N ASP A 103 -11.99 14.47 8.78
CA ASP A 103 -12.18 14.53 7.32
C ASP A 103 -13.05 13.39 6.79
N ILE A 104 -13.64 13.63 5.62
CA ILE A 104 -14.32 12.63 4.81
C ILE A 104 -13.50 12.40 3.54
N ALA A 105 -13.01 11.19 3.35
CA ALA A 105 -12.24 10.83 2.18
C ALA A 105 -13.13 10.15 1.12
N ILE A 106 -12.98 10.54 -0.15
CA ILE A 106 -13.54 9.82 -1.29
C ILE A 106 -12.42 9.07 -1.99
N VAL A 107 -12.56 7.77 -2.12
CA VAL A 107 -11.59 6.88 -2.77
C VAL A 107 -12.19 6.31 -4.04
N THR A 108 -11.58 6.63 -5.19
CA THR A 108 -12.04 6.15 -6.49
C THR A 108 -11.42 4.81 -6.81
N GLY A 109 -12.28 3.81 -7.03
CA GLY A 109 -11.93 2.43 -7.29
C GLY A 109 -11.99 1.55 -6.04
N ALA A 110 -12.80 0.49 -6.11
CA ALA A 110 -13.00 -0.50 -5.04
C ALA A 110 -12.16 -1.77 -5.28
N GLY A 111 -10.94 -1.63 -5.76
CA GLY A 111 -9.94 -2.70 -5.87
C GLY A 111 -9.05 -2.75 -4.62
N THR A 112 -8.03 -3.61 -4.66
CA THR A 112 -7.09 -3.78 -3.54
C THR A 112 -6.49 -2.45 -3.07
N ILE A 113 -5.97 -1.64 -4.01
CA ILE A 113 -5.37 -0.33 -3.67
C ILE A 113 -6.42 0.63 -3.08
N GLY A 114 -7.65 0.67 -3.63
CA GLY A 114 -8.71 1.49 -3.06
C GLY A 114 -9.08 1.08 -1.63
N ILE A 115 -9.16 -0.22 -1.36
CA ILE A 115 -9.44 -0.74 -0.01
C ILE A 115 -8.34 -0.31 0.98
N VAL A 116 -7.07 -0.58 0.67
CA VAL A 116 -5.96 -0.21 1.58
C VAL A 116 -5.83 1.30 1.72
N THR A 117 -6.15 2.09 0.67
CA THR A 117 -6.19 3.56 0.74
C THR A 117 -7.30 4.03 1.69
N ALA A 118 -8.50 3.46 1.62
CA ALA A 118 -9.59 3.80 2.54
C ALA A 118 -9.25 3.45 3.98
N LEU A 119 -8.66 2.28 4.22
CA LEU A 119 -8.21 1.87 5.56
C LEU A 119 -7.10 2.79 6.09
N ALA A 120 -6.13 3.15 5.25
CA ALA A 120 -5.07 4.09 5.60
C ALA A 120 -5.62 5.50 5.90
N ALA A 121 -6.61 5.97 5.14
CA ALA A 121 -7.28 7.25 5.38
C ALA A 121 -7.99 7.26 6.73
N LEU A 122 -8.70 6.18 7.07
CA LEU A 122 -9.34 6.04 8.39
C LEU A 122 -8.30 6.00 9.52
N ALA A 123 -7.16 5.33 9.31
CA ALA A 123 -6.07 5.30 10.28
C ALA A 123 -5.37 6.66 10.44
N ALA A 124 -5.33 7.46 9.37
CA ALA A 124 -4.80 8.84 9.39
C ALA A 124 -5.73 9.86 10.06
N GLY A 125 -6.98 9.48 10.37
CA GLY A 125 -7.90 10.35 11.11
C GLY A 125 -9.23 10.66 10.41
N CYS A 126 -9.45 10.22 9.16
CA CYS A 126 -10.76 10.37 8.52
C CYS A 126 -11.87 9.82 9.40
N SER A 127 -12.98 10.55 9.50
CA SER A 127 -14.21 10.06 10.12
C SER A 127 -14.88 9.01 9.27
N THR A 128 -14.85 9.20 7.95
CA THR A 128 -15.53 8.35 6.97
C THR A 128 -14.71 8.23 5.68
N ALA A 129 -14.63 7.03 5.13
CA ALA A 129 -14.09 6.76 3.81
C ALA A 129 -15.22 6.29 2.87
N ILE A 130 -15.44 7.01 1.79
CA ILE A 130 -16.44 6.70 0.77
C ILE A 130 -15.73 6.08 -0.43
N LEU A 131 -15.90 4.77 -0.63
CA LEU A 131 -15.36 4.08 -1.81
C LEU A 131 -16.37 4.10 -2.94
N VAL A 132 -15.92 4.53 -4.11
CA VAL A 132 -16.76 4.58 -5.30
C VAL A 132 -16.22 3.66 -6.39
N ASP A 133 -17.11 2.90 -7.03
CA ASP A 133 -16.79 2.04 -8.18
C ASP A 133 -18.06 1.87 -9.03
N ILE A 134 -17.89 1.44 -10.27
CA ILE A 134 -19.01 1.06 -11.17
C ILE A 134 -19.42 -0.39 -10.98
N LYS A 135 -18.57 -1.25 -10.41
CA LYS A 135 -18.82 -2.68 -10.22
C LYS A 135 -19.45 -2.96 -8.86
N GLN A 136 -20.74 -3.28 -8.87
CA GLN A 136 -21.51 -3.57 -7.65
C GLN A 136 -20.93 -4.70 -6.81
N THR A 137 -20.45 -5.77 -7.44
CA THR A 137 -19.88 -6.94 -6.74
C THR A 137 -18.68 -6.59 -5.84
N LYS A 138 -17.84 -5.64 -6.27
CA LYS A 138 -16.72 -5.17 -5.44
C LYS A 138 -17.21 -4.37 -4.24
N LEU A 139 -18.18 -3.50 -4.46
CA LEU A 139 -18.79 -2.68 -3.40
C LEU A 139 -19.51 -3.54 -2.36
N ASP A 140 -20.22 -4.58 -2.80
CA ASP A 140 -20.90 -5.53 -1.93
C ASP A 140 -19.89 -6.29 -1.05
N PHE A 141 -18.78 -6.75 -1.64
CA PHE A 141 -17.69 -7.39 -0.89
C PHE A 141 -17.17 -6.48 0.22
N ILE A 142 -16.87 -5.21 -0.09
CA ILE A 142 -16.34 -4.25 0.87
C ILE A 142 -17.38 -3.94 1.96
N THR A 143 -18.62 -3.75 1.57
CA THR A 143 -19.72 -3.50 2.51
C THR A 143 -19.88 -4.65 3.50
N ASN A 144 -19.81 -5.90 3.03
CA ASN A 144 -19.93 -7.08 3.86
C ASN A 144 -18.75 -7.23 4.84
N GLN A 145 -17.52 -6.88 4.41
CA GLN A 145 -16.32 -7.05 5.22
C GLN A 145 -16.10 -5.88 6.19
N TYR A 146 -16.33 -4.65 5.76
CA TYR A 146 -15.90 -3.44 6.48
C TYR A 146 -17.05 -2.48 6.82
N GLY A 147 -18.24 -2.67 6.26
CA GLY A 147 -19.37 -1.73 6.42
C GLY A 147 -19.97 -1.67 7.82
N LYS A 148 -19.74 -2.70 8.66
CA LYS A 148 -20.32 -2.77 10.02
C LYS A 148 -19.94 -1.60 10.93
N SER A 149 -18.78 -0.98 10.71
CA SER A 149 -18.32 0.16 11.50
C SER A 149 -19.07 1.46 11.18
N GLY A 150 -19.79 1.52 10.05
CA GLY A 150 -20.40 2.74 9.52
C GLY A 150 -19.40 3.77 8.97
N ARG A 151 -18.12 3.51 9.12
CA ARG A 151 -17.04 4.43 8.67
C ARG A 151 -16.60 4.19 7.22
N ILE A 152 -16.95 3.05 6.63
CA ILE A 152 -16.74 2.76 5.21
C ILE A 152 -18.09 2.70 4.52
N ILE A 153 -18.27 3.56 3.53
CA ILE A 153 -19.48 3.70 2.73
C ILE A 153 -19.14 3.38 1.27
N CYS A 154 -19.91 2.50 0.66
CA CYS A 154 -19.71 2.11 -0.72
C CYS A 154 -20.81 2.71 -1.61
N VAL A 155 -20.43 3.36 -2.71
CA VAL A 155 -21.37 3.99 -3.64
C VAL A 155 -21.06 3.59 -5.08
N ASN A 156 -22.09 3.14 -5.78
CA ASN A 156 -21.99 2.80 -7.21
C ASN A 156 -22.18 4.04 -8.07
N THR A 157 -21.10 4.50 -8.73
CA THR A 157 -21.12 5.70 -9.58
C THR A 157 -21.81 5.51 -10.93
N ALA A 158 -22.18 4.29 -11.31
CA ALA A 158 -23.08 4.07 -12.42
C ALA A 158 -24.56 4.42 -12.06
N LYS A 159 -24.87 4.55 -10.76
CA LYS A 159 -26.24 4.82 -10.24
C LYS A 159 -26.36 6.17 -9.54
N THR A 160 -25.27 6.70 -8.98
CA THR A 160 -25.26 7.94 -8.18
C THR A 160 -24.10 8.82 -8.64
N SER A 161 -24.35 10.07 -8.94
CA SER A 161 -23.30 11.00 -9.35
C SER A 161 -22.38 11.38 -8.19
N VAL A 162 -21.13 11.73 -8.48
CA VAL A 162 -20.17 12.23 -7.48
C VAL A 162 -20.69 13.52 -6.83
N GLN A 163 -21.41 14.37 -7.59
CA GLN A 163 -22.02 15.59 -7.07
C GLN A 163 -23.09 15.30 -6.00
N ASP A 164 -23.88 14.24 -6.17
CA ASP A 164 -24.89 13.86 -5.18
C ASP A 164 -24.24 13.26 -3.93
N ILE A 165 -23.13 12.53 -4.09
CA ILE A 165 -22.33 12.06 -2.97
C ILE A 165 -21.80 13.26 -2.16
N LEU A 166 -21.19 14.24 -2.83
CA LEU A 166 -20.65 15.45 -2.18
C LEU A 166 -21.74 16.25 -1.45
N LYS A 167 -22.94 16.38 -2.01
CA LYS A 167 -24.07 17.06 -1.36
C LYS A 167 -24.54 16.34 -0.11
N LYS A 168 -24.51 15.01 -0.10
CA LYS A 168 -24.99 14.19 1.00
C LYS A 168 -24.05 14.19 2.21
N TYR A 169 -22.76 14.32 1.97
CA TYR A 169 -21.70 14.19 3.00
C TYR A 169 -20.91 15.48 3.24
N LYS A 170 -21.49 16.62 2.87
CA LYS A 170 -20.99 17.96 3.22
C LYS A 170 -21.23 18.29 4.68
#